data_f1f7791ba76104e12a15d42345eaa33c
#
_entry.id   f1f7791ba76104e12a15d42345eaa33c
#
_cell.length_a   1.000
_cell.length_b   1.000
_cell.length_c   1.000
_cell.angle_alpha   90.00
_cell.angle_beta   90.00
_cell.angle_gamma   90.00
#
_symmetry.space_group_name_H-M   'P 1'
#
loop_
_entity.id
_entity.type
_entity.pdbx_description
1 polymer ?
#
loop_
_entity_poly.entity_id
_entity_poly.type
_entity_poly.pdbx_seq_one_letter_code
_entity_poly.pdbx_strand_id
1 'polypeptide(L)'
;MKNKLSFSIFVYFFILVFLALGTWQIIRLNWKLDLINSIDQSLKSDPVEFNGSNPINFKKIKFEGILDNSKIIYLYSLNEKGEPGFDIINPVSINNKSYLINRGWVPRDFKSKKYVSNESKFEGVLKLKSKFNYFKPDNDVNKNYWFTLKDEDLLTYTAVSYTHLRAHETRSD
;
A
#
# COMPACT_ATOMS: atom_id res chain seq x y z
N MET A 1 40.66 -14.64 -40.91
CA MET A 1 41.00 -13.85 -39.72
C MET A 1 39.85 -12.91 -39.27
N LYS A 2 39.10 -12.27 -40.20
CA LYS A 2 37.99 -11.34 -39.83
C LYS A 2 36.89 -11.98 -38.95
N ASN A 3 36.51 -13.22 -39.17
CA ASN A 3 35.44 -13.91 -38.40
C ASN A 3 35.83 -14.20 -36.92
N LYS A 4 37.12 -14.39 -36.64
CA LYS A 4 37.58 -14.60 -35.25
C LYS A 4 37.52 -13.31 -34.43
N LEU A 5 37.85 -12.20 -35.04
CA LEU A 5 37.81 -10.88 -34.42
C LEU A 5 36.35 -10.46 -34.08
N SER A 6 35.43 -10.65 -35.04
CA SER A 6 34.00 -10.38 -34.83
C SER A 6 33.41 -11.24 -33.70
N PHE A 7 33.78 -12.53 -33.67
CA PHE A 7 33.35 -13.44 -32.60
C PHE A 7 33.88 -13.00 -31.22
N SER A 8 35.16 -12.63 -31.14
CA SER A 8 35.73 -12.12 -29.88
C SER A 8 35.03 -10.85 -29.40
N ILE A 9 34.77 -9.88 -30.29
CA ILE A 9 34.04 -8.66 -29.94
C ILE A 9 32.65 -9.00 -29.40
N PHE A 10 31.95 -9.91 -30.04
CA PHE A 10 30.63 -10.39 -29.61
C PHE A 10 30.69 -10.97 -28.20
N VAL A 11 31.63 -11.85 -27.91
CA VAL A 11 31.81 -12.47 -26.60
C VAL A 11 32.10 -11.42 -25.52
N TYR A 12 33.05 -10.50 -25.78
CA TYR A 12 33.37 -9.44 -24.81
C TYR A 12 32.18 -8.51 -24.56
N PHE A 13 31.38 -8.19 -25.57
CA PHE A 13 30.18 -7.41 -25.43
C PHE A 13 29.19 -8.06 -24.44
N PHE A 14 28.92 -9.37 -24.60
CA PHE A 14 28.01 -10.08 -23.68
C PHE A 14 28.58 -10.19 -22.27
N ILE A 15 29.87 -10.41 -22.12
CA ILE A 15 30.52 -10.40 -20.80
C ILE A 15 30.29 -9.05 -20.11
N LEU A 16 30.47 -7.97 -20.82
CA LEU A 16 30.26 -6.61 -20.27
C LEU A 16 28.81 -6.37 -19.91
N VAL A 17 27.86 -6.81 -20.75
CA VAL A 17 26.42 -6.74 -20.47
C VAL A 17 26.07 -7.54 -19.21
N PHE A 18 26.57 -8.77 -19.06
CA PHE A 18 26.30 -9.59 -17.87
C PHE A 18 26.92 -8.99 -16.61
N LEU A 19 28.12 -8.41 -16.67
CA LEU A 19 28.71 -7.69 -15.54
C LEU A 19 27.88 -6.48 -15.14
N ALA A 20 27.42 -5.70 -16.11
CA ALA A 20 26.54 -4.56 -15.84
C ALA A 20 25.20 -4.98 -15.19
N LEU A 21 24.57 -6.03 -15.71
CA LEU A 21 23.34 -6.61 -15.14
C LEU A 21 23.58 -7.17 -13.74
N GLY A 22 24.69 -7.87 -13.50
CA GLY A 22 25.06 -8.39 -12.19
C GLY A 22 25.23 -7.27 -11.16
N THR A 23 25.99 -6.23 -11.52
CA THR A 23 26.18 -5.05 -10.67
C THR A 23 24.84 -4.37 -10.37
N TRP A 24 23.99 -4.19 -11.37
CA TRP A 24 22.65 -3.62 -11.18
C TRP A 24 21.79 -4.45 -10.22
N GLN A 25 21.84 -5.79 -10.30
CA GLN A 25 21.10 -6.67 -9.38
C GLN A 25 21.57 -6.51 -7.94
N ILE A 26 22.90 -6.38 -7.70
CA ILE A 26 23.45 -6.16 -6.36
C ILE A 26 22.96 -4.81 -5.80
N ILE A 27 23.03 -3.74 -6.58
CA ILE A 27 22.53 -2.42 -6.17
C ILE A 27 21.04 -2.47 -5.82
N ARG A 28 20.24 -3.14 -6.66
CA ARG A 28 18.80 -3.31 -6.44
C ARG A 28 18.51 -4.14 -5.17
N LEU A 29 19.30 -5.17 -4.91
CA LEU A 29 19.19 -5.98 -3.70
C LEU A 29 19.46 -5.14 -2.44
N ASN A 30 20.56 -4.42 -2.40
CA ASN A 30 20.92 -3.56 -1.27
C ASN A 30 19.82 -2.52 -0.99
N TRP A 31 19.33 -1.83 -2.03
CA TRP A 31 18.22 -0.90 -1.87
C TRP A 31 16.95 -1.55 -1.27
N LYS A 32 16.62 -2.77 -1.68
CA LYS A 32 15.47 -3.50 -1.11
C LYS A 32 15.71 -3.88 0.35
N LEU A 33 16.92 -4.33 0.70
CA LEU A 33 17.27 -4.69 2.07
C LEU A 33 17.22 -3.46 2.99
N ASP A 34 17.73 -2.32 2.55
CA ASP A 34 17.66 -1.07 3.30
C ASP A 34 16.20 -0.64 3.54
N LEU A 35 15.34 -0.77 2.52
CA LEU A 35 13.91 -0.49 2.65
C LEU A 35 13.24 -1.43 3.66
N ILE A 36 13.50 -2.73 3.59
CA ILE A 36 12.95 -3.73 4.53
C ILE A 36 13.41 -3.42 5.95
N ASN A 37 14.70 -3.16 6.16
CA ASN A 37 15.26 -2.82 7.47
C ASN A 37 14.64 -1.54 8.04
N SER A 38 14.44 -0.51 7.22
CA SER A 38 13.81 0.74 7.67
C SER A 38 12.35 0.55 8.08
N ILE A 39 11.61 -0.29 7.36
CA ILE A 39 10.23 -0.65 7.71
C ILE A 39 10.22 -1.46 9.02
N ASP A 40 11.07 -2.48 9.16
CA ASP A 40 11.15 -3.33 10.34
C ASP A 40 11.50 -2.53 11.61
N GLN A 41 12.47 -1.62 11.52
CA GLN A 41 12.80 -0.69 12.60
C GLN A 41 11.63 0.21 12.98
N SER A 42 10.90 0.70 11.97
CA SER A 42 9.75 1.57 12.18
C SER A 42 8.59 0.82 12.88
N LEU A 43 8.36 -0.44 12.51
CA LEU A 43 7.34 -1.29 13.13
C LEU A 43 7.66 -1.68 14.58
N LYS A 44 8.94 -1.82 14.92
CA LYS A 44 9.41 -2.12 16.28
C LYS A 44 9.47 -0.89 17.19
N SER A 45 9.38 0.32 16.61
CA SER A 45 9.39 1.56 17.40
C SER A 45 8.04 1.78 18.11
N ASP A 46 8.05 2.52 19.21
CA ASP A 46 6.82 2.95 19.86
C ASP A 46 5.94 3.78 18.92
N PRO A 47 4.62 3.62 18.99
CA PRO A 47 3.69 4.37 18.16
C PRO A 47 3.73 5.86 18.52
N VAL A 48 3.84 6.70 17.50
CA VAL A 48 3.87 8.16 17.65
C VAL A 48 2.45 8.71 17.48
N GLU A 49 2.07 9.69 18.28
CA GLU A 49 0.80 10.40 18.09
C GLU A 49 0.74 11.10 16.74
N PHE A 50 -0.33 10.79 15.98
CA PHE A 50 -0.58 11.37 14.68
C PHE A 50 -1.77 12.35 14.75
N ASN A 51 -1.48 13.61 14.53
CA ASN A 51 -2.46 14.70 14.53
C ASN A 51 -2.80 15.22 13.12
N GLY A 52 -2.43 14.49 12.07
CA GLY A 52 -2.64 14.90 10.68
C GLY A 52 -1.54 15.80 10.10
N SER A 53 -0.41 15.96 10.78
CA SER A 53 0.74 16.76 10.32
C SER A 53 1.96 15.86 10.07
N ASN A 54 2.82 16.24 9.11
CA ASN A 54 4.10 15.60 8.81
C ASN A 54 4.05 14.06 8.67
N PRO A 55 3.36 13.55 7.65
CA PRO A 55 3.25 12.11 7.46
C PRO A 55 4.60 11.49 7.05
N ILE A 56 5.07 10.54 7.84
CA ILE A 56 6.28 9.77 7.54
C ILE A 56 5.86 8.38 7.08
N ASN A 57 6.27 7.98 5.88
CA ASN A 57 5.92 6.68 5.32
C ASN A 57 6.44 5.52 6.19
N PHE A 58 5.62 4.51 6.37
CA PHE A 58 5.88 3.32 7.21
C PHE A 58 6.09 3.61 8.71
N LYS A 59 5.72 4.79 9.20
CA LYS A 59 5.79 5.10 10.63
C LYS A 59 4.62 4.44 11.37
N LYS A 60 4.91 3.81 12.51
CA LYS A 60 3.88 3.33 13.44
C LYS A 60 3.26 4.51 14.15
N ILE A 61 1.94 4.63 14.09
CA ILE A 61 1.18 5.77 14.62
C ILE A 61 0.02 5.29 15.48
N LYS A 62 -0.33 6.12 16.47
CA LYS A 62 -1.60 6.06 17.18
C LYS A 62 -2.36 7.35 16.94
N PHE A 63 -3.66 7.27 16.80
CA PHE A 63 -4.51 8.44 16.59
C PHE A 63 -5.92 8.22 17.11
N GLU A 64 -6.60 9.32 17.38
CA GLU A 64 -8.03 9.33 17.68
C GLU A 64 -8.78 9.91 16.48
N GLY A 65 -9.90 9.27 16.13
CA GLY A 65 -10.68 9.70 14.97
C GLY A 65 -12.08 9.11 14.96
N ILE A 66 -12.94 9.69 14.14
CA ILE A 66 -14.31 9.22 13.95
C ILE A 66 -14.37 8.43 12.65
N LEU A 67 -14.71 7.15 12.78
CA LEU A 67 -14.83 6.22 11.66
C LEU A 67 -16.17 6.38 10.96
N ASP A 68 -16.16 6.54 9.64
CA ASP A 68 -17.38 6.50 8.85
C ASP A 68 -17.73 5.06 8.46
N ASN A 69 -18.65 4.45 9.20
CA ASN A 69 -19.13 3.10 8.96
C ASN A 69 -20.11 3.00 7.77
N SER A 70 -20.61 4.13 7.24
CA SER A 70 -21.55 4.14 6.12
C SER A 70 -20.85 4.01 4.76
N LYS A 71 -19.56 4.32 4.70
CA LYS A 71 -18.75 4.42 3.46
C LYS A 71 -17.62 3.40 3.40
N ILE A 72 -17.93 2.14 3.71
CA ILE A 72 -16.95 1.05 3.61
C ILE A 72 -16.58 0.79 2.15
N ILE A 73 -15.29 0.68 1.87
CA ILE A 73 -14.71 0.38 0.57
C ILE A 73 -14.11 -1.02 0.61
N TYR A 74 -14.49 -1.89 -0.35
CA TYR A 74 -13.92 -3.23 -0.50
C TYR A 74 -12.87 -3.22 -1.60
N LEU A 75 -11.59 -3.08 -1.19
CA LEU A 75 -10.46 -3.07 -2.10
C LEU A 75 -9.98 -4.49 -2.36
N TYR A 76 -10.09 -4.96 -3.60
CA TYR A 76 -9.62 -6.29 -3.97
C TYR A 76 -8.12 -6.47 -3.68
N SER A 77 -7.80 -7.52 -2.95
CA SER A 77 -6.42 -7.89 -2.60
C SER A 77 -6.30 -9.40 -2.44
N LEU A 78 -5.07 -9.88 -2.51
CA LEU A 78 -4.72 -11.27 -2.20
C LEU A 78 -4.11 -11.31 -0.79
N ASN A 79 -4.42 -12.36 -0.04
CA ASN A 79 -3.74 -12.61 1.23
C ASN A 79 -2.31 -13.19 0.99
N GLU A 80 -1.58 -13.48 2.05
CA GLU A 80 -0.23 -14.04 1.99
C GLU A 80 -0.16 -15.41 1.28
N LYS A 81 -1.27 -16.15 1.27
CA LYS A 81 -1.39 -17.44 0.58
C LYS A 81 -1.83 -17.31 -0.88
N GLY A 82 -2.06 -16.09 -1.36
CA GLY A 82 -2.55 -15.83 -2.72
C GLY A 82 -4.06 -16.03 -2.92
N GLU A 83 -4.84 -16.17 -1.83
CA GLU A 83 -6.29 -16.31 -1.91
C GLU A 83 -6.96 -14.96 -2.15
N PRO A 84 -7.97 -14.89 -3.02
CA PRO A 84 -8.66 -13.65 -3.35
C PRO A 84 -9.62 -13.20 -2.24
N GLY A 85 -9.59 -11.92 -1.93
CA GLY A 85 -10.46 -11.30 -0.94
C GLY A 85 -10.46 -9.78 -1.06
N PHE A 86 -10.78 -9.11 0.04
CA PHE A 86 -10.88 -7.66 0.10
C PHE A 86 -10.21 -7.09 1.34
N ASP A 87 -9.45 -6.03 1.17
CA ASP A 87 -9.11 -5.13 2.27
C ASP A 87 -10.32 -4.25 2.58
N ILE A 88 -10.70 -4.20 3.85
CA ILE A 88 -11.77 -3.33 4.36
C ILE A 88 -11.18 -1.94 4.59
N ILE A 89 -11.59 -0.98 3.79
CA ILE A 89 -11.13 0.41 3.89
C ILE A 89 -12.29 1.27 4.38
N ASN A 90 -12.07 1.99 5.47
CA ASN A 90 -13.03 2.98 5.96
C ASN A 90 -12.44 4.39 5.94
N PRO A 91 -13.25 5.39 5.64
CA PRO A 91 -12.92 6.78 5.93
C PRO A 91 -12.84 7.02 7.44
N VAL A 92 -11.87 7.81 7.86
CA VAL A 92 -11.72 8.27 9.23
C VAL A 92 -11.41 9.77 9.25
N SER A 93 -12.06 10.51 10.12
CA SER A 93 -11.83 11.93 10.31
C SER A 93 -10.92 12.16 11.51
N ILE A 94 -9.80 12.84 11.29
CA ILE A 94 -8.80 13.23 12.30
C ILE A 94 -8.59 14.74 12.16
N ASN A 95 -8.91 15.53 13.19
CA ASN A 95 -8.71 16.98 13.19
C ASN A 95 -9.24 17.67 11.91
N ASN A 96 -10.48 17.40 11.52
CA ASN A 96 -11.15 17.93 10.32
C ASN A 96 -10.49 17.57 8.98
N LYS A 97 -9.58 16.60 8.97
CA LYS A 97 -9.02 16.02 7.74
C LYS A 97 -9.49 14.57 7.59
N SER A 98 -9.76 14.18 6.37
CA SER A 98 -10.21 12.82 6.07
C SER A 98 -9.07 11.95 5.58
N TYR A 99 -8.98 10.76 6.16
CA TYR A 99 -7.99 9.73 5.85
C TYR A 99 -8.69 8.41 5.55
N LEU A 100 -7.95 7.45 5.02
CA LEU A 100 -8.41 6.09 4.81
C LEU A 100 -7.67 5.15 5.76
N ILE A 101 -8.42 4.34 6.51
CA ILE A 101 -7.86 3.28 7.34
C ILE A 101 -8.15 1.91 6.71
N ASN A 102 -7.13 1.08 6.58
CA ASN A 102 -7.28 -0.33 6.22
C ASN A 102 -7.43 -1.15 7.49
N ARG A 103 -8.57 -1.76 7.67
CA ARG A 103 -8.93 -2.55 8.85
C ARG A 103 -8.63 -4.03 8.72
N GLY A 104 -7.90 -4.41 7.69
CA GLY A 104 -7.50 -5.78 7.44
C GLY A 104 -8.22 -6.42 6.27
N TRP A 105 -7.82 -7.66 6.00
CA TRP A 105 -8.29 -8.46 4.89
C TRP A 105 -9.41 -9.42 5.31
N VAL A 106 -10.36 -9.64 4.39
CA VAL A 106 -11.43 -10.61 4.56
C VAL A 106 -11.57 -11.47 3.29
N PRO A 107 -11.95 -12.76 3.41
CA PRO A 107 -12.24 -13.61 2.28
C PRO A 107 -13.41 -13.05 1.44
N ARG A 108 -13.45 -13.42 0.17
CA ARG A 108 -14.46 -12.94 -0.79
C ARG A 108 -15.91 -13.17 -0.33
N ASP A 109 -16.16 -14.31 0.30
CA ASP A 109 -17.51 -14.72 0.74
C ASP A 109 -18.01 -13.88 1.94
N PHE A 110 -17.14 -13.15 2.59
CA PHE A 110 -17.46 -12.31 3.75
C PHE A 110 -17.76 -10.85 3.39
N LYS A 111 -17.76 -10.49 2.12
CA LYS A 111 -18.08 -9.12 1.66
C LYS A 111 -19.44 -8.61 2.13
N SER A 112 -20.42 -9.48 2.31
CA SER A 112 -21.77 -9.11 2.74
C SER A 112 -21.92 -8.86 4.25
N LYS A 113 -20.92 -9.16 5.06
CA LYS A 113 -20.96 -8.90 6.51
C LYS A 113 -20.82 -7.42 6.80
N LYS A 114 -21.55 -6.95 7.83
CA LYS A 114 -21.38 -5.58 8.33
C LYS A 114 -20.12 -5.48 9.20
N TYR A 115 -19.20 -4.62 8.80
CA TYR A 115 -17.96 -4.33 9.51
C TYR A 115 -18.08 -2.98 10.24
N VAL A 116 -18.98 -2.90 11.22
CA VAL A 116 -19.17 -1.69 12.01
C VAL A 116 -18.25 -1.74 13.23
N SER A 117 -17.56 -0.64 13.52
CA SER A 117 -16.77 -0.44 14.72
C SER A 117 -17.10 0.92 15.32
N ASN A 118 -17.21 0.94 16.65
CA ASN A 118 -17.43 2.16 17.43
C ASN A 118 -16.12 2.63 18.10
N GLU A 119 -15.00 2.06 17.71
CA GLU A 119 -13.70 2.47 18.22
C GLU A 119 -13.36 3.87 17.74
N SER A 120 -12.75 4.66 18.62
CA SER A 120 -12.26 6.00 18.35
C SER A 120 -10.73 6.09 18.41
N LYS A 121 -10.06 5.07 18.98
CA LYS A 121 -8.60 5.00 19.12
C LYS A 121 -8.08 3.92 18.21
N PHE A 122 -7.11 4.27 17.40
CA PHE A 122 -6.53 3.38 16.41
C PHE A 122 -5.01 3.39 16.49
N GLU A 123 -4.43 2.24 16.26
CA GLU A 123 -3.00 2.08 16.06
C GLU A 123 -2.75 1.42 14.71
N GLY A 124 -1.79 1.92 13.96
CA GLY A 124 -1.54 1.42 12.64
C GLY A 124 -0.24 1.94 12.04
N VAL A 125 0.06 1.46 10.83
CA VAL A 125 1.22 1.90 10.07
C VAL A 125 0.78 2.87 8.97
N LEU A 126 1.35 4.07 9.01
CA LEU A 126 1.09 5.09 8.01
C LEU A 126 1.69 4.69 6.67
N LYS A 127 0.90 4.71 5.61
CA LYS A 127 1.36 4.46 4.26
C LYS A 127 0.95 5.60 3.35
N LEU A 128 1.93 6.23 2.71
CA LEU A 128 1.66 7.21 1.68
C LEU A 128 1.01 6.54 0.46
N LYS A 129 0.16 7.28 -0.23
CA LYS A 129 -0.49 6.81 -1.45
C LYS A 129 0.56 6.41 -2.49
N SER A 130 0.46 5.20 -3.01
CA SER A 130 1.31 4.73 -4.11
C SER A 130 0.88 5.38 -5.43
N LYS A 131 1.83 5.50 -6.36
CA LYS A 131 1.53 5.96 -7.73
C LYS A 131 0.47 5.05 -8.37
N PHE A 132 -0.33 5.65 -9.25
CA PHE A 132 -1.34 4.94 -10.03
C PHE A 132 -0.71 3.81 -10.87
N ASN A 133 -1.35 2.65 -10.91
CA ASN A 133 -0.91 1.53 -11.73
C ASN A 133 -1.90 1.33 -12.88
N TYR A 134 -1.45 1.61 -14.11
CA TYR A 134 -2.23 1.50 -15.33
C TYR A 134 -2.67 0.06 -15.68
N PHE A 135 -2.04 -0.95 -15.10
CA PHE A 135 -2.35 -2.36 -15.36
C PHE A 135 -3.48 -2.92 -14.49
N LYS A 136 -4.02 -2.13 -13.56
CA LYS A 136 -5.15 -2.55 -12.75
C LYS A 136 -6.46 -2.25 -13.46
N PRO A 137 -7.48 -3.13 -13.34
CA PRO A 137 -8.82 -2.88 -13.87
C PRO A 137 -9.44 -1.61 -13.28
N ASP A 138 -10.45 -1.08 -13.96
CA ASP A 138 -11.26 0.01 -13.43
C ASP A 138 -12.14 -0.45 -12.28
N ASN A 139 -12.47 0.49 -11.38
CA ASN A 139 -13.33 0.22 -10.24
C ASN A 139 -14.81 0.10 -10.67
N ASP A 140 -15.56 -0.79 -10.04
CA ASP A 140 -17.02 -0.80 -10.11
C ASP A 140 -17.59 -0.17 -8.81
N VAL A 141 -17.69 1.14 -8.83
CA VAL A 141 -18.12 1.94 -7.66
C VAL A 141 -19.55 1.56 -7.23
N ASN A 142 -20.43 1.24 -8.18
CA ASN A 142 -21.83 0.88 -7.91
C ASN A 142 -21.94 -0.43 -7.14
N LYS A 143 -21.11 -1.42 -7.48
CA LYS A 143 -21.04 -2.70 -6.76
C LYS A 143 -20.08 -2.67 -5.58
N ASN A 144 -19.47 -1.52 -5.29
CA ASN A 144 -18.45 -1.36 -4.28
C ASN A 144 -17.34 -2.42 -4.43
N TYR A 145 -16.78 -2.50 -5.65
CA TYR A 145 -15.71 -3.41 -6.02
C TYR A 145 -14.51 -2.60 -6.54
N TRP A 146 -13.47 -2.50 -5.73
CA TRP A 146 -12.36 -1.60 -5.96
C TRP A 146 -11.07 -2.36 -6.26
N PHE A 147 -10.33 -1.90 -7.26
CA PHE A 147 -8.97 -2.38 -7.58
C PHE A 147 -7.91 -1.35 -7.24
N THR A 148 -8.31 -0.07 -7.21
CA THR A 148 -7.42 1.06 -6.92
C THR A 148 -8.17 2.11 -6.12
N LEU A 149 -7.44 2.92 -5.35
CA LEU A 149 -8.00 4.08 -4.65
C LEU A 149 -7.72 5.34 -5.48
N LYS A 150 -8.48 5.55 -6.58
CA LYS A 150 -8.43 6.75 -7.40
C LYS A 150 -9.18 7.88 -6.69
N ASP A 151 -8.64 9.11 -6.72
CA ASP A 151 -9.27 10.25 -6.03
C ASP A 151 -10.64 10.59 -6.61
N GLU A 152 -10.80 10.50 -7.92
CA GLU A 152 -12.07 10.76 -8.62
C GLU A 152 -13.17 9.80 -8.16
N ASP A 153 -12.87 8.50 -8.10
CA ASP A 153 -13.80 7.48 -7.66
C ASP A 153 -14.13 7.61 -6.17
N LEU A 154 -13.10 7.91 -5.36
CA LEU A 154 -13.27 8.16 -3.92
C LEU A 154 -14.17 9.37 -3.67
N LEU A 155 -13.93 10.47 -4.38
CA LEU A 155 -14.78 11.66 -4.27
C LEU A 155 -16.23 11.37 -4.66
N THR A 156 -16.44 10.60 -5.74
CA THR A 156 -17.77 10.19 -6.21
C THR A 156 -18.49 9.32 -5.17
N TYR A 157 -17.78 8.36 -4.55
CA TYR A 157 -18.37 7.42 -3.60
C TYR A 157 -18.62 8.01 -2.23
N THR A 158 -17.69 8.83 -1.72
CA THR A 158 -17.71 9.32 -0.35
C THR A 158 -18.13 10.79 -0.24
N ALA A 159 -18.11 11.54 -1.36
CA ALA A 159 -18.30 13.00 -1.44
C ALA A 159 -17.24 13.79 -0.63
N VAL A 160 -16.09 13.19 -0.32
CA VAL A 160 -15.00 13.80 0.46
C VAL A 160 -13.67 13.61 -0.26
N SER A 161 -12.86 14.67 -0.29
CA SER A 161 -11.48 14.59 -0.75
C SER A 161 -10.57 14.10 0.38
N TYR A 162 -9.79 13.07 0.13
CA TYR A 162 -8.90 12.48 1.14
C TYR A 162 -7.49 12.99 1.00
N THR A 163 -6.86 13.25 2.15
CA THR A 163 -5.42 13.43 2.19
C THR A 163 -4.73 12.11 1.80
N HIS A 164 -3.64 12.21 1.04
CA HIS A 164 -2.94 11.09 0.39
C HIS A 164 -2.27 10.09 1.35
N LEU A 165 -2.94 9.74 2.45
CA LEU A 165 -2.44 8.88 3.51
C LEU A 165 -3.39 7.71 3.71
N ARG A 166 -2.80 6.54 3.94
CA ARG A 166 -3.51 5.32 4.30
C ARG A 166 -2.85 4.73 5.55
N ALA A 167 -3.60 4.57 6.62
CA ALA A 167 -3.16 3.84 7.79
C ALA A 167 -3.59 2.37 7.67
N HIS A 168 -2.71 1.45 8.04
CA HIS A 168 -3.04 0.04 8.25
C HIS A 168 -3.19 -0.18 9.74
N GLU A 169 -4.37 -0.64 10.16
CA GLU A 169 -4.61 -1.03 11.54
C GLU A 169 -3.73 -2.25 11.87
N THR A 170 -2.93 -2.13 12.93
CA THR A 170 -2.24 -3.28 13.52
C THR A 170 -3.14 -3.79 14.63
N ARG A 171 -3.82 -4.92 14.40
CA ARG A 171 -4.52 -5.62 15.47
C ARG A 171 -3.46 -6.14 16.45
N SER A 172 -3.51 -5.65 17.68
CA SER A 172 -2.89 -6.35 18.81
C SER A 172 -3.76 -7.56 19.07
N ASP A 173 -3.22 -8.76 18.80
CA ASP A 173 -3.79 -10.03 19.26
C ASP A 173 -3.77 -10.11 20.78
#